data_c7f4cc98d2cefc67efb92bfc8c9fcbe1
#
_entry.id   c7f4cc98d2cefc67efb92bfc8c9fcbe1
#
_cell.length_a   1.000
_cell.length_b   1.000
_cell.length_c   1.000
_cell.angle_alpha   90.00
_cell.angle_beta   90.00
_cell.angle_gamma   90.00
#
_symmetry.space_group_name_H-M   'P 1'
#
loop_
_entity.id
_entity.type
_entity.pdbx_description
1 polymer ?
#
loop_
_entity_poly.entity_id
_entity_poly.type
_entity_poly.pdbx_seq_one_letter_code
_entity_poly.pdbx_strand_id
1 'polypeptide(L)'
;MVIKHIKIRNYKTYLSLDLDLSTAKYRPIILIGGMNGGGKTTLFEAICGALYGLKIRTKEQFRELLNNGAIGTESPEIWLELTFTGLVLGQEQTYILKRGYKLNTAENPVESVSLNMNGNQFVYGTAMPIAQRAQAEQQVNKIIKANLPQELSKYFLFDAMQSSDLLKEGVFSQLIRENIENVMGFNKYIQMKRAAEKLQQEWAARRLAAEQEAQEYNALCAKKSELVEKLNDNTAEQDRL
;
A
#
# COMPACT_ATOMS: atom_id res chain seq x y z
N MET A 1 -14.73 2.40 6.12
CA MET A 1 -14.79 0.94 6.33
C MET A 1 -15.48 0.65 7.65
N VAL A 2 -16.42 -0.30 7.68
CA VAL A 2 -17.05 -0.80 8.91
C VAL A 2 -16.96 -2.33 8.89
N ILE A 3 -16.36 -2.91 9.93
CA ILE A 3 -16.30 -4.37 10.07
C ILE A 3 -17.67 -4.87 10.52
N LYS A 4 -18.22 -5.88 9.86
CA LYS A 4 -19.54 -6.43 10.10
C LYS A 4 -19.49 -7.82 10.72
N HIS A 5 -18.50 -8.63 10.34
CA HIS A 5 -18.45 -10.02 10.79
C HIS A 5 -17.03 -10.56 10.70
N ILE A 6 -16.65 -11.42 11.62
CA ILE A 6 -15.39 -12.15 11.58
C ILE A 6 -15.61 -13.63 11.91
N LYS A 7 -15.00 -14.49 11.07
CA LYS A 7 -14.88 -15.93 11.37
C LYS A 7 -13.41 -16.31 11.46
N ILE A 8 -13.10 -17.11 12.45
CA ILE A 8 -11.74 -17.59 12.72
C ILE A 8 -11.82 -19.09 12.92
N ARG A 9 -10.90 -19.83 12.31
CA ARG A 9 -10.71 -21.26 12.57
C ARG A 9 -9.25 -21.59 12.77
N ASN A 10 -9.00 -22.44 13.75
CA ASN A 10 -7.71 -23.01 14.09
C ASN A 10 -6.58 -21.97 14.29
N TYR A 11 -6.90 -20.81 14.84
CA TYR A 11 -5.93 -19.73 15.03
C TYR A 11 -5.71 -19.43 16.51
N LYS A 12 -4.51 -19.66 17.00
CA LYS A 12 -4.07 -19.43 18.39
C LYS A 12 -5.10 -19.99 19.41
N THR A 13 -5.75 -19.13 20.19
CA THR A 13 -6.74 -19.52 21.20
C THR A 13 -8.06 -19.96 20.60
N TYR A 14 -8.35 -19.66 19.33
CA TYR A 14 -9.63 -19.98 18.70
C TYR A 14 -9.55 -21.24 17.85
N LEU A 15 -10.22 -22.30 18.30
CA LEU A 15 -10.51 -23.46 17.45
C LEU A 15 -11.57 -23.07 16.41
N SER A 16 -12.62 -22.38 16.84
CA SER A 16 -13.66 -21.82 15.99
C SER A 16 -14.27 -20.60 16.67
N LEU A 17 -14.35 -19.49 15.96
CA LEU A 17 -15.08 -18.29 16.36
C LEU A 17 -15.91 -17.81 15.18
N ASP A 18 -17.15 -17.47 15.42
CA ASP A 18 -18.06 -16.83 14.49
C ASP A 18 -18.73 -15.66 15.23
N LEU A 19 -18.37 -14.41 14.87
CA LEU A 19 -18.75 -13.23 15.62
C LEU A 19 -19.36 -12.18 14.70
N ASP A 20 -20.63 -11.86 14.93
CA ASP A 20 -21.31 -10.74 14.31
C ASP A 20 -20.93 -9.43 15.03
N LEU A 21 -20.38 -8.51 14.26
CA LEU A 21 -19.97 -7.18 14.68
C LEU A 21 -20.87 -6.09 14.04
N SER A 22 -22.06 -6.46 13.62
CA SER A 22 -23.04 -5.53 13.08
C SER A 22 -23.58 -4.63 14.19
N THR A 23 -23.65 -3.34 13.91
CA THR A 23 -24.16 -2.34 14.86
C THR A 23 -25.43 -1.68 14.33
N ALA A 24 -26.34 -1.34 15.24
CA ALA A 24 -27.49 -0.49 14.91
C ALA A 24 -27.05 0.98 14.88
N LYS A 25 -27.72 1.80 14.05
CA LYS A 25 -27.43 3.23 13.87
C LYS A 25 -27.33 4.02 15.20
N TYR A 26 -28.14 3.63 16.18
CA TYR A 26 -28.21 4.32 17.49
C TYR A 26 -27.38 3.63 18.59
N ARG A 27 -26.70 2.51 18.26
CA ARG A 27 -25.82 1.77 19.16
C ARG A 27 -24.56 1.33 18.42
N PRO A 28 -23.65 2.29 18.11
CA PRO A 28 -22.51 2.02 17.23
C PRO A 28 -21.32 1.35 17.95
N ILE A 29 -21.43 1.09 19.24
CA ILE A 29 -20.34 0.55 20.07
C ILE A 29 -20.59 -0.93 20.36
N ILE A 30 -19.58 -1.76 20.11
CA ILE A 30 -19.51 -3.15 20.50
C ILE A 30 -18.49 -3.30 21.62
N LEU A 31 -18.90 -3.84 22.74
CA LEU A 31 -18.01 -4.15 23.85
C LEU A 31 -17.70 -5.66 23.83
N ILE A 32 -16.42 -6.00 23.69
CA ILE A 32 -15.93 -7.37 23.73
C ILE A 32 -15.24 -7.60 25.07
N GLY A 33 -15.93 -8.29 25.97
CA GLY A 33 -15.41 -8.70 27.29
C GLY A 33 -14.74 -10.06 27.25
N GLY A 34 -13.82 -10.31 28.17
CA GLY A 34 -13.18 -11.61 28.34
C GLY A 34 -12.11 -11.58 29.43
N MET A 35 -11.85 -12.72 30.03
CA MET A 35 -10.77 -12.90 31.00
C MET A 35 -9.39 -12.69 30.35
N ASN A 36 -8.35 -12.53 31.18
CA ASN A 36 -6.99 -12.51 30.70
C ASN A 36 -6.66 -13.87 30.06
N GLY A 37 -6.02 -13.84 28.89
CA GLY A 37 -5.80 -15.06 28.08
C GLY A 37 -7.00 -15.51 27.24
N GLY A 38 -8.19 -14.90 27.38
CA GLY A 38 -9.42 -15.25 26.66
C GLY A 38 -9.44 -14.88 25.16
N GLY A 39 -8.31 -14.47 24.59
CA GLY A 39 -8.17 -14.28 23.13
C GLY A 39 -8.48 -12.87 22.62
N LYS A 40 -8.67 -11.84 23.48
CA LYS A 40 -8.95 -10.47 23.01
C LYS A 40 -7.89 -9.94 22.03
N THR A 41 -6.62 -10.07 22.38
CA THR A 41 -5.50 -9.71 21.49
C THR A 41 -5.46 -10.60 20.24
N THR A 42 -5.78 -11.89 20.40
CA THR A 42 -5.86 -12.84 19.26
C THR A 42 -6.95 -12.43 18.26
N LEU A 43 -8.10 -11.96 18.74
CA LEU A 43 -9.16 -11.44 17.87
C LEU A 43 -8.69 -10.23 17.07
N PHE A 44 -8.02 -9.30 17.74
CA PHE A 44 -7.43 -8.13 17.10
C PHE A 44 -6.37 -8.52 16.04
N GLU A 45 -5.46 -9.43 16.39
CA GLU A 45 -4.45 -9.96 15.46
C GLU A 45 -5.10 -10.70 14.28
N ALA A 46 -6.21 -11.40 14.49
CA ALA A 46 -6.94 -12.08 13.44
C ALA A 46 -7.58 -11.09 12.45
N ILE A 47 -8.11 -9.96 12.92
CA ILE A 47 -8.62 -8.88 12.05
C ILE A 47 -7.48 -8.31 11.21
N CYS A 48 -6.35 -7.98 11.84
CA CYS A 48 -5.16 -7.50 11.11
C CYS A 48 -4.63 -8.56 10.15
N GLY A 49 -4.59 -9.82 10.56
CA GLY A 49 -4.16 -10.95 9.73
C GLY A 49 -5.07 -11.20 8.53
N ALA A 50 -6.39 -11.03 8.70
CA ALA A 50 -7.33 -11.12 7.59
C ALA A 50 -7.11 -9.99 6.56
N LEU A 51 -6.87 -8.76 7.01
CA LEU A 51 -6.65 -7.61 6.13
C LEU A 51 -5.28 -7.66 5.44
N TYR A 52 -4.20 -7.84 6.20
CA TYR A 52 -2.83 -7.63 5.70
C TYR A 52 -2.02 -8.91 5.57
N GLY A 53 -2.59 -10.05 5.94
CA GLY A 53 -1.91 -11.35 5.96
C GLY A 53 -1.16 -11.62 7.26
N LEU A 54 -1.03 -12.91 7.57
CA LEU A 54 -0.15 -13.41 8.63
C LEU A 54 1.25 -13.61 8.05
N LYS A 55 2.28 -13.21 8.81
CA LYS A 55 3.68 -13.36 8.38
C LYS A 55 4.18 -14.79 8.69
N ILE A 56 3.65 -15.77 7.97
CA ILE A 56 4.01 -17.17 8.13
C ILE A 56 4.99 -17.54 7.01
N ARG A 57 6.24 -17.79 7.35
CA ARG A 57 7.32 -18.16 6.39
C ARG A 57 7.83 -19.57 6.59
N THR A 58 7.72 -20.11 7.82
CA THR A 58 8.24 -21.43 8.18
C THR A 58 7.14 -22.30 8.79
N LYS A 59 7.38 -23.62 8.79
CA LYS A 59 6.51 -24.60 9.43
C LYS A 59 6.34 -24.34 10.93
N GLU A 60 7.41 -23.92 11.60
CA GLU A 60 7.42 -23.59 13.02
C GLU A 60 6.47 -22.43 13.31
N GLN A 61 6.56 -21.34 12.54
CA GLN A 61 5.65 -20.19 12.65
C GLN A 61 4.20 -20.57 12.37
N PHE A 62 3.95 -21.45 11.40
CA PHE A 62 2.61 -21.98 11.17
C PHE A 62 2.09 -22.75 12.39
N ARG A 63 2.91 -23.63 12.98
CA ARG A 63 2.54 -24.41 14.17
C ARG A 63 2.31 -23.55 15.40
N GLU A 64 3.09 -22.51 15.62
CA GLU A 64 2.89 -21.54 16.71
C GLU A 64 1.56 -20.80 16.62
N LEU A 65 1.07 -20.56 15.41
CA LEU A 65 -0.21 -19.88 15.18
C LEU A 65 -1.39 -20.84 15.10
N LEU A 66 -1.14 -22.13 14.90
CA LEU A 66 -2.19 -23.14 14.85
C LEU A 66 -2.76 -23.40 16.23
N ASN A 67 -4.08 -23.51 16.33
CA ASN A 67 -4.74 -23.91 17.58
C ASN A 67 -4.36 -25.34 17.96
N ASN A 68 -4.07 -25.59 19.24
CA ASN A 68 -3.68 -26.90 19.75
C ASN A 68 -4.71 -28.00 19.46
N GLY A 69 -6.01 -27.66 19.43
CA GLY A 69 -7.07 -28.61 19.09
C GLY A 69 -7.09 -29.04 17.61
N ALA A 70 -6.35 -28.34 16.74
CA ALA A 70 -6.21 -28.70 15.33
C ALA A 70 -4.89 -29.48 15.05
N ILE A 71 -4.03 -29.63 16.05
CA ILE A 71 -2.80 -30.44 15.94
C ILE A 71 -3.20 -31.92 15.82
N GLY A 72 -2.67 -32.60 14.80
CA GLY A 72 -2.98 -34.03 14.56
C GLY A 72 -4.13 -34.26 13.57
N THR A 73 -4.77 -33.23 13.07
CA THR A 73 -5.67 -33.37 11.90
C THR A 73 -4.84 -33.63 10.63
N GLU A 74 -5.41 -34.34 9.66
CA GLU A 74 -4.74 -34.76 8.44
C GLU A 74 -4.22 -33.59 7.60
N SER A 75 -4.93 -32.44 7.63
CA SER A 75 -4.52 -31.24 6.89
C SER A 75 -4.99 -29.98 7.65
N PRO A 76 -4.27 -29.57 8.71
CA PRO A 76 -4.66 -28.42 9.50
C PRO A 76 -4.55 -27.14 8.67
N GLU A 77 -5.62 -26.34 8.70
CA GLU A 77 -5.69 -25.05 8.03
C GLU A 77 -6.07 -23.95 9.02
N ILE A 78 -5.30 -22.87 9.05
CA ILE A 78 -5.69 -21.62 9.73
C ILE A 78 -6.55 -20.84 8.73
N TRP A 79 -7.72 -20.40 9.16
CA TRP A 79 -8.65 -19.72 8.30
C TRP A 79 -9.24 -18.48 8.96
N LEU A 80 -9.15 -17.35 8.26
CA LEU A 80 -9.66 -16.06 8.68
C LEU A 80 -10.60 -15.51 7.62
N GLU A 81 -11.82 -15.14 8.00
CA GLU A 81 -12.79 -14.49 7.11
C GLU A 81 -13.26 -13.20 7.75
N LEU A 82 -13.18 -12.09 7.02
CA LEU A 82 -13.61 -10.78 7.47
C LEU A 82 -14.63 -10.22 6.49
N THR A 83 -15.83 -9.92 6.99
CA THR A 83 -16.84 -9.17 6.23
C THR A 83 -16.83 -7.71 6.68
N PHE A 84 -16.67 -6.81 5.72
CA PHE A 84 -16.68 -5.37 5.97
C PHE A 84 -17.38 -4.60 4.87
N THR A 85 -17.85 -3.40 5.20
CA THR A 85 -18.39 -2.46 4.21
C THR A 85 -17.45 -1.28 4.03
N GLY A 86 -17.45 -0.75 2.82
CA GLY A 86 -16.71 0.45 2.43
C GLY A 86 -17.46 1.27 1.41
N LEU A 87 -17.04 2.50 1.18
CA LEU A 87 -17.64 3.39 0.20
C LEU A 87 -16.86 3.36 -1.11
N VAL A 88 -17.55 3.10 -2.22
CA VAL A 88 -17.02 3.20 -3.57
C VAL A 88 -17.92 4.13 -4.36
N LEU A 89 -17.39 5.26 -4.83
CA LEU A 89 -18.16 6.30 -5.54
C LEU A 89 -19.44 6.75 -4.79
N GLY A 90 -19.35 6.82 -3.46
CA GLY A 90 -20.47 7.21 -2.59
C GLY A 90 -21.50 6.11 -2.31
N GLN A 91 -21.34 4.91 -2.86
CA GLN A 91 -22.20 3.76 -2.59
C GLN A 91 -21.53 2.80 -1.62
N GLU A 92 -22.30 2.27 -0.67
CA GLU A 92 -21.83 1.26 0.27
C GLU A 92 -21.69 -0.08 -0.45
N GLN A 93 -20.49 -0.67 -0.33
CA GLN A 93 -20.16 -1.97 -0.90
C GLN A 93 -19.77 -2.93 0.20
N THR A 94 -20.23 -4.18 0.10
CA THR A 94 -19.87 -5.24 1.04
C THR A 94 -18.77 -6.10 0.45
N TYR A 95 -17.75 -6.38 1.26
CA TYR A 95 -16.60 -7.20 0.93
C TYR A 95 -16.52 -8.39 1.89
N ILE A 96 -16.25 -9.57 1.35
CA ILE A 96 -15.93 -10.77 2.14
C ILE A 96 -14.51 -11.17 1.76
N LEU A 97 -13.58 -10.92 2.66
CA LEU A 97 -12.16 -11.24 2.51
C LEU A 97 -11.83 -12.49 3.32
N LYS A 98 -11.25 -13.47 2.68
CA LYS A 98 -10.92 -14.77 3.26
C LYS A 98 -9.46 -15.08 3.02
N ARG A 99 -8.75 -15.49 4.06
CA ARG A 99 -7.37 -15.98 3.99
C ARG A 99 -7.25 -17.33 4.65
N GLY A 100 -6.68 -18.28 3.93
CA GLY A 100 -6.36 -19.61 4.41
C GLY A 100 -4.86 -19.84 4.39
N TYR A 101 -4.34 -20.53 5.40
CA TYR A 101 -2.94 -20.93 5.51
C TYR A 101 -2.86 -22.41 5.83
N LYS A 102 -2.12 -23.15 5.05
CA LYS A 102 -1.87 -24.58 5.24
C LYS A 102 -0.45 -24.95 4.88
N LEU A 103 0.00 -26.11 5.28
CA LEU A 103 1.27 -26.68 4.81
C LEU A 103 1.01 -27.47 3.52
N ASN A 104 1.90 -27.34 2.55
CA ASN A 104 1.90 -28.18 1.36
C ASN A 104 2.59 -29.53 1.65
N THR A 105 2.66 -30.42 0.65
CA THR A 105 3.33 -31.73 0.77
C THR A 105 4.81 -31.64 1.13
N ALA A 106 5.47 -30.53 0.84
CA ALA A 106 6.85 -30.25 1.21
C ALA A 106 6.97 -29.49 2.57
N GLU A 107 5.87 -29.47 3.34
CA GLU A 107 5.76 -28.79 4.64
C GLU A 107 6.04 -27.27 4.62
N ASN A 108 5.96 -26.64 3.46
CA ASN A 108 6.06 -25.19 3.34
C ASN A 108 4.68 -24.52 3.51
N PRO A 109 4.60 -23.39 4.23
CA PRO A 109 3.36 -22.64 4.36
C PRO A 109 2.88 -22.10 3.00
N VAL A 110 1.61 -22.31 2.72
CA VAL A 110 0.92 -21.84 1.51
C VAL A 110 -0.25 -20.96 1.94
N GLU A 111 -0.29 -19.74 1.41
CA GLU A 111 -1.41 -18.83 1.58
C GLU A 111 -2.39 -18.93 0.42
N SER A 112 -3.67 -18.89 0.73
CA SER A 112 -4.76 -18.69 -0.22
C SER A 112 -5.60 -17.48 0.19
N VAL A 113 -5.91 -16.60 -0.76
CA VAL A 113 -6.71 -15.40 -0.50
C VAL A 113 -7.86 -15.34 -1.48
N SER A 114 -9.05 -15.06 -0.99
CA SER A 114 -10.20 -14.74 -1.82
C SER A 114 -10.91 -13.51 -1.31
N LEU A 115 -11.30 -12.62 -2.23
CA LEU A 115 -12.12 -11.46 -1.96
C LEU A 115 -13.37 -11.54 -2.84
N ASN A 116 -14.54 -11.52 -2.22
CA ASN A 116 -15.81 -11.41 -2.91
C ASN A 116 -16.36 -9.99 -2.76
N MET A 117 -16.79 -9.41 -3.88
CA MET A 117 -17.44 -8.09 -3.95
C MET A 117 -18.60 -8.20 -4.94
N ASN A 118 -19.84 -8.16 -4.44
CA ASN A 118 -21.06 -8.20 -5.30
C ASN A 118 -21.08 -9.33 -6.33
N GLY A 119 -20.67 -10.54 -5.91
CA GLY A 119 -20.61 -11.69 -6.80
C GLY A 119 -19.33 -11.82 -7.64
N ASN A 120 -18.53 -10.75 -7.75
CA ASN A 120 -17.21 -10.84 -8.35
C ASN A 120 -16.20 -11.38 -7.33
N GLN A 121 -15.50 -12.42 -7.71
CA GLN A 121 -14.53 -13.08 -6.83
C GLN A 121 -13.11 -12.93 -7.40
N PHE A 122 -12.20 -12.41 -6.58
CA PHE A 122 -10.77 -12.36 -6.84
C PHE A 122 -10.08 -13.40 -5.97
N VAL A 123 -9.38 -14.35 -6.59
CA VAL A 123 -8.70 -15.44 -5.89
C VAL A 123 -7.23 -15.45 -6.28
N TYR A 124 -6.36 -15.55 -5.30
CA TYR A 124 -4.94 -15.81 -5.53
C TYR A 124 -4.34 -16.64 -4.38
N GLY A 125 -3.19 -17.24 -4.63
CA GLY A 125 -2.47 -18.00 -3.62
C GLY A 125 -1.01 -18.24 -4.00
N THR A 126 -0.19 -18.57 -3.02
CA THR A 126 1.26 -18.80 -3.24
C THR A 126 1.55 -20.01 -4.15
N ALA A 127 0.58 -20.93 -4.29
CA ALA A 127 0.68 -22.07 -5.20
C ALA A 127 0.34 -21.74 -6.67
N MET A 128 -0.20 -20.53 -6.95
CA MET A 128 -0.55 -20.12 -8.31
C MET A 128 0.65 -19.58 -9.09
N PRO A 129 0.65 -19.72 -10.44
CA PRO A 129 1.65 -19.08 -11.30
C PRO A 129 1.70 -17.57 -11.10
N ILE A 130 2.90 -16.98 -11.09
CA ILE A 130 3.14 -15.56 -10.76
C ILE A 130 2.30 -14.62 -11.63
N ALA A 131 2.17 -14.89 -12.94
CA ALA A 131 1.43 -14.03 -13.86
C ALA A 131 -0.08 -13.95 -13.53
N GLN A 132 -0.71 -15.07 -13.16
CA GLN A 132 -2.13 -15.12 -12.78
C GLN A 132 -2.36 -14.53 -11.38
N ARG A 133 -1.43 -14.80 -10.47
CA ARG A 133 -1.46 -14.28 -9.10
C ARG A 133 -1.38 -12.76 -9.06
N ALA A 134 -0.47 -12.15 -9.81
CA ALA A 134 -0.13 -10.72 -9.73
C ALA A 134 -1.35 -9.82 -9.96
N GLN A 135 -2.21 -10.13 -10.93
CA GLN A 135 -3.39 -9.33 -11.22
C GLN A 135 -4.43 -9.38 -10.10
N ALA A 136 -4.77 -10.59 -9.61
CA ALA A 136 -5.74 -10.75 -8.53
C ALA A 136 -5.21 -10.15 -7.22
N GLU A 137 -3.95 -10.37 -6.88
CA GLU A 137 -3.27 -9.78 -5.72
C GLU A 137 -3.30 -8.24 -5.78
N GLN A 138 -3.02 -7.65 -6.94
CA GLN A 138 -3.07 -6.19 -7.13
C GLN A 138 -4.48 -5.64 -6.89
N GLN A 139 -5.53 -6.31 -7.39
CA GLN A 139 -6.92 -5.88 -7.19
C GLN A 139 -7.33 -5.97 -5.73
N VAL A 140 -7.04 -7.08 -5.06
CA VAL A 140 -7.32 -7.26 -3.62
C VAL A 140 -6.59 -6.19 -2.79
N ASN A 141 -5.30 -5.98 -3.04
CA ASN A 141 -4.51 -4.98 -2.33
C ASN A 141 -5.02 -3.54 -2.59
N LYS A 142 -5.47 -3.24 -3.81
CA LYS A 142 -6.08 -1.94 -4.13
C LYS A 142 -7.36 -1.71 -3.33
N ILE A 143 -8.21 -2.72 -3.22
CA ILE A 143 -9.46 -2.63 -2.43
C ILE A 143 -9.15 -2.46 -0.95
N ILE A 144 -8.24 -3.26 -0.38
CA ILE A 144 -7.84 -3.13 1.02
C ILE A 144 -7.25 -1.74 1.29
N LYS A 145 -6.32 -1.27 0.45
CA LYS A 145 -5.71 0.06 0.59
C LYS A 145 -6.73 1.21 0.47
N ALA A 146 -7.74 1.06 -0.38
CA ALA A 146 -8.79 2.06 -0.52
C ALA A 146 -9.70 2.15 0.72
N ASN A 147 -9.88 1.04 1.46
CA ASN A 147 -10.75 0.97 2.63
C ASN A 147 -10.01 1.23 3.94
N LEU A 148 -8.87 0.59 4.15
CA LEU A 148 -7.98 0.79 5.31
C LEU A 148 -6.54 0.48 4.91
N PRO A 149 -5.74 1.48 4.54
CA PRO A 149 -4.31 1.30 4.31
C PRO A 149 -3.60 0.75 5.56
N GLN A 150 -2.62 -0.12 5.36
CA GLN A 150 -1.89 -0.75 6.46
C GLN A 150 -1.17 0.28 7.34
N GLU A 151 -0.69 1.35 6.75
CA GLU A 151 -0.03 2.47 7.43
C GLU A 151 -0.96 3.17 8.43
N LEU A 152 -2.28 3.12 8.15
CA LEU A 152 -3.31 3.70 9.00
C LEU A 152 -3.91 2.74 10.01
N SER A 153 -3.73 1.43 9.79
CA SER A 153 -4.36 0.42 10.65
C SER A 153 -4.03 0.63 12.13
N LYS A 154 -2.82 1.06 12.46
CA LYS A 154 -2.37 1.33 13.82
C LYS A 154 -3.13 2.44 14.55
N TYR A 155 -3.88 3.31 13.84
CA TYR A 155 -4.70 4.37 14.44
C TYR A 155 -6.16 3.95 14.66
N PHE A 156 -6.60 2.94 13.95
CA PHE A 156 -7.97 2.42 14.01
C PHE A 156 -8.02 1.04 14.66
N LEU A 157 -6.94 0.29 14.55
CA LEU A 157 -6.77 -1.03 15.12
C LEU A 157 -5.55 -0.98 16.04
N PHE A 158 -5.76 -0.79 17.35
CA PHE A 158 -4.68 -0.71 18.34
C PHE A 158 -5.02 -1.52 19.58
N ASP A 159 -4.03 -2.16 20.17
CA ASP A 159 -4.11 -2.87 21.44
C ASP A 159 -3.83 -1.87 22.59
N ALA A 160 -4.35 -2.19 23.79
CA ALA A 160 -4.17 -1.36 24.99
C ALA A 160 -2.70 -1.08 25.34
N MET A 161 -1.79 -2.00 25.06
CA MET A 161 -0.35 -1.78 25.26
C MET A 161 0.24 -0.75 24.29
N GLN A 162 -0.24 -0.70 23.06
CA GLN A 162 0.19 0.29 22.08
C GLN A 162 -0.41 1.67 22.33
N SER A 163 -1.56 1.73 22.98
CA SER A 163 -2.22 3.00 23.30
C SER A 163 -1.43 3.87 24.29
N SER A 164 -0.66 3.26 25.20
CA SER A 164 0.17 3.99 26.14
C SER A 164 1.29 4.79 25.45
N ASP A 165 1.84 4.29 24.35
CA ASP A 165 2.86 5.00 23.56
C ASP A 165 2.25 6.09 22.68
N LEU A 166 1.00 5.91 22.23
CA LEU A 166 0.26 6.93 21.48
C LEU A 166 -0.19 8.11 22.34
N LEU A 167 -0.37 7.90 23.66
CA LEU A 167 -0.78 8.94 24.60
C LEU A 167 0.39 9.82 25.09
N LYS A 168 1.64 9.50 24.76
CA LYS A 168 2.79 10.36 25.06
C LYS A 168 2.65 11.68 24.32
N GLU A 169 2.79 12.78 25.07
CA GLU A 169 2.61 14.14 24.58
C GLU A 169 3.48 14.42 23.33
N GLY A 170 2.88 14.91 22.26
CA GLY A 170 3.56 15.23 21.00
C GLY A 170 3.65 14.07 19.99
N VAL A 171 3.75 12.80 20.41
CA VAL A 171 3.89 11.65 19.52
C VAL A 171 2.62 11.47 18.69
N PHE A 172 1.44 11.57 19.31
CA PHE A 172 0.15 11.44 18.64
C PHE A 172 -0.07 12.54 17.59
N SER A 173 0.25 13.79 17.93
CA SER A 173 0.11 14.94 17.03
C SER A 173 1.03 14.83 15.81
N GLN A 174 2.28 14.42 16.02
CA GLN A 174 3.25 14.22 14.94
C GLN A 174 2.87 13.05 14.06
N LEU A 175 2.46 11.93 14.65
CA LEU A 175 2.00 10.74 13.95
C LEU A 175 0.74 11.00 13.12
N ILE A 176 -0.23 11.77 13.65
CA ILE A 176 -1.42 12.19 12.90
C ILE A 176 -1.01 13.07 11.72
N ARG A 177 -0.16 14.06 11.93
CA ARG A 177 0.29 14.97 10.87
C ARG A 177 0.96 14.22 9.73
N GLU A 178 1.97 13.38 10.05
CA GLU A 178 2.69 12.58 9.05
C GLU A 178 1.76 11.61 8.29
N ASN A 179 0.73 11.12 8.95
CA ASN A 179 -0.18 10.15 8.34
C ASN A 179 -1.40 10.79 7.68
N ILE A 180 -1.88 11.95 8.09
CA ILE A 180 -2.87 12.71 7.32
C ILE A 180 -2.30 13.05 5.94
N GLU A 181 -1.03 13.45 5.84
CA GLU A 181 -0.36 13.68 4.56
C GLU A 181 -0.34 12.42 3.69
N ASN A 182 -0.09 11.25 4.30
CA ASN A 182 -0.12 9.95 3.61
C ASN A 182 -1.54 9.52 3.19
N VAL A 183 -2.53 9.69 4.10
CA VAL A 183 -3.92 9.24 3.92
C VAL A 183 -4.66 10.06 2.89
N MET A 184 -4.53 11.37 2.95
CA MET A 184 -5.19 12.26 2.01
C MET A 184 -4.50 12.27 0.64
N GLY A 185 -3.46 11.44 0.45
CA GLY A 185 -2.71 11.36 -0.79
C GLY A 185 -1.87 12.61 -1.06
N PHE A 186 -1.67 13.48 -0.06
CA PHE A 186 -0.83 14.68 -0.20
C PHE A 186 0.59 14.32 -0.62
N ASN A 187 1.11 13.16 -0.25
CA ASN A 187 2.39 12.67 -0.73
C ASN A 187 2.48 12.59 -2.26
N LYS A 188 1.39 12.24 -2.94
CA LYS A 188 1.34 12.26 -4.40
C LYS A 188 1.45 13.70 -4.93
N TYR A 189 0.73 14.64 -4.31
CA TYR A 189 0.82 16.05 -4.69
C TYR A 189 2.19 16.64 -4.37
N ILE A 190 2.78 16.29 -3.23
CA ILE A 190 4.15 16.70 -2.86
C ILE A 190 5.17 16.13 -3.84
N GLN A 191 5.05 14.86 -4.23
CA GLN A 191 5.91 14.24 -5.23
C GLN A 191 5.70 14.86 -6.62
N MET A 192 4.46 15.12 -7.02
CA MET A 192 4.16 15.82 -8.27
C MET A 192 4.72 17.24 -8.28
N LYS A 193 4.59 17.98 -7.17
CA LYS A 193 5.17 19.32 -7.01
C LYS A 193 6.69 19.27 -7.15
N ARG A 194 7.37 18.37 -6.45
CA ARG A 194 8.83 18.19 -6.55
C ARG A 194 9.28 17.81 -7.97
N ALA A 195 8.53 16.90 -8.63
CA ALA A 195 8.81 16.53 -10.00
C ALA A 195 8.62 17.71 -10.98
N ALA A 196 7.58 18.52 -10.77
CA ALA A 196 7.34 19.72 -11.57
C ALA A 196 8.44 20.77 -11.34
N GLU A 197 8.86 21.01 -10.11
CA GLU A 197 9.96 21.91 -9.76
C GLU A 197 11.28 21.45 -10.41
N LYS A 198 11.57 20.15 -10.37
CA LYS A 198 12.75 19.57 -11.01
C LYS A 198 12.71 19.75 -12.53
N LEU A 199 11.58 19.45 -13.15
CA LEU A 199 11.38 19.69 -14.59
C LEU A 199 11.55 21.16 -14.95
N GLN A 200 10.99 22.05 -14.16
CA GLN A 200 11.14 23.50 -14.39
C GLN A 200 12.61 23.93 -14.32
N GLN A 201 13.40 23.41 -13.37
CA GLN A 201 14.83 23.66 -13.26
C GLN A 201 15.60 23.10 -14.47
N GLU A 202 15.29 21.87 -14.90
CA GLU A 202 15.91 21.26 -16.08
C GLU A 202 15.60 22.05 -17.37
N TRP A 203 14.35 22.50 -17.54
CA TRP A 203 13.96 23.32 -18.69
C TRP A 203 14.62 24.71 -18.67
N ALA A 204 14.73 25.33 -17.49
CA ALA A 204 15.42 26.60 -17.34
C ALA A 204 16.92 26.49 -17.70
N ALA A 205 17.57 25.41 -17.25
CA ALA A 205 18.98 25.15 -17.60
C ALA A 205 19.18 24.91 -19.11
N ARG A 206 18.29 24.12 -19.75
CA ARG A 206 18.33 23.89 -21.21
C ARG A 206 18.11 25.17 -21.99
N ARG A 207 17.19 26.03 -21.52
CA ARG A 207 16.92 27.32 -22.18
C ARG A 207 18.13 28.24 -22.12
N LEU A 208 18.79 28.33 -20.96
CA LEU A 208 20.02 29.09 -20.78
C LEU A 208 21.16 28.59 -21.68
N ALA A 209 21.35 27.28 -21.77
CA ALA A 209 22.34 26.69 -22.65
C ALA A 209 22.05 27.00 -24.14
N ALA A 210 20.79 26.88 -24.57
CA ALA A 210 20.38 27.20 -25.92
C ALA A 210 20.55 28.71 -26.27
N GLU A 211 20.28 29.60 -25.29
CA GLU A 211 20.52 31.06 -25.47
C GLU A 211 22.01 31.37 -25.58
N GLN A 212 22.88 30.69 -24.84
CA GLN A 212 24.34 30.82 -24.95
C GLN A 212 24.85 30.32 -26.31
N GLU A 213 24.43 29.14 -26.77
CA GLU A 213 24.78 28.60 -28.07
C GLU A 213 24.32 29.54 -29.23
N ALA A 214 23.13 30.13 -29.11
CA ALA A 214 22.61 31.08 -30.09
C ALA A 214 23.46 32.39 -30.12
N GLN A 215 23.89 32.87 -28.95
CA GLN A 215 24.77 34.03 -28.87
C GLN A 215 26.16 33.76 -29.49
N GLU A 216 26.74 32.59 -29.20
CA GLU A 216 28.02 32.18 -29.81
C GLU A 216 27.90 32.02 -31.30
N TYR A 217 26.81 31.41 -31.79
CA TYR A 217 26.56 31.30 -33.24
C TYR A 217 26.45 32.64 -33.92
N ASN A 218 25.70 33.58 -33.32
CA ASN A 218 25.56 34.95 -33.88
C ASN A 218 26.89 35.69 -33.89
N ALA A 219 27.71 35.55 -32.85
CA ALA A 219 29.06 36.16 -32.81
C ALA A 219 29.98 35.58 -33.88
N LEU A 220 29.93 34.27 -34.11
CA LEU A 220 30.68 33.61 -35.18
C LEU A 220 30.21 34.06 -36.56
N CYS A 221 28.92 34.23 -36.78
CA CYS A 221 28.38 34.75 -38.04
C CYS A 221 28.83 36.19 -38.31
N ALA A 222 28.83 37.06 -37.30
CA ALA A 222 29.33 38.44 -37.40
C ALA A 222 30.82 38.47 -37.75
N LYS A 223 31.63 37.64 -37.06
CA LYS A 223 33.06 37.52 -37.33
C LYS A 223 33.35 36.98 -38.75
N LYS A 224 32.55 36.01 -39.21
CA LYS A 224 32.64 35.52 -40.59
C LYS A 224 32.35 36.61 -41.60
N SER A 225 31.31 37.43 -41.40
CA SER A 225 30.97 38.53 -42.30
C SER A 225 32.08 39.59 -42.39
N GLU A 226 32.66 39.95 -41.24
CA GLU A 226 33.80 40.86 -41.16
C GLU A 226 35.03 40.33 -41.93
N LEU A 227 35.32 39.03 -41.77
CA LEU A 227 36.45 38.40 -42.50
C LEU A 227 36.21 38.35 -44.03
N VAL A 228 34.96 38.09 -44.43
CA VAL A 228 34.62 38.12 -45.90
C VAL A 228 34.77 39.53 -46.48
N GLU A 229 34.35 40.56 -45.74
CA GLU A 229 34.52 41.95 -46.15
C GLU A 229 35.99 42.32 -46.29
N LYS A 230 36.81 41.97 -45.28
CA LYS A 230 38.28 42.16 -45.36
C LYS A 230 38.93 41.40 -46.52
N LEU A 231 38.45 40.20 -46.83
CA LEU A 231 38.94 39.41 -47.96
C LEU A 231 38.62 40.10 -49.28
N ASN A 232 37.37 40.59 -49.42
CA ASN A 232 36.95 41.31 -50.64
C ASN A 232 37.72 42.61 -50.82
N ASP A 233 37.99 43.37 -49.75
CA ASP A 233 38.79 44.58 -49.82
C ASP A 233 40.25 44.31 -50.25
N ASN A 234 40.87 43.26 -49.66
CA ASN A 234 42.21 42.81 -50.02
C ASN A 234 42.30 42.35 -51.51
N THR A 235 41.24 41.63 -51.96
CA THR A 235 41.20 41.19 -53.37
C THR A 235 41.06 42.38 -54.30
N ALA A 236 40.25 43.37 -53.99
CA ALA A 236 40.09 44.61 -54.75
C ALA A 236 41.34 45.48 -54.74
N GLU A 237 42.18 45.44 -53.71
CA GLU A 237 43.48 46.07 -53.64
C GLU A 237 44.52 45.36 -54.55
N GLN A 238 44.51 44.01 -54.51
CA GLN A 238 45.39 43.22 -55.40
C GLN A 238 45.09 43.40 -56.92
N ASP A 239 43.81 43.55 -57.26
CA ASP A 239 43.40 43.79 -58.65
C ASP A 239 43.71 45.21 -59.13
N ARG A 240 44.11 46.11 -58.22
CA ARG A 240 44.52 47.51 -58.58
C ARG A 240 46.03 47.71 -58.70
N LEU A 241 46.83 46.73 -58.31
CA LEU A 241 48.29 46.66 -58.45
C LEU A 241 48.69 45.93 -59.75
#